data_eb5831de2d50d1846b10c385f342ba93
#
_entry.id   eb5831de2d50d1846b10c385f342ba93
#
_cell.length_a   1.000
_cell.length_b   1.000
_cell.length_c   1.000
_cell.angle_alpha   90.00
_cell.angle_beta   90.00
_cell.angle_gamma   90.00
#
_symmetry.space_group_name_H-M   'P 1'
#
loop_
_entity.id
_entity.type
_entity.pdbx_description
1 polymer ?
#
loop_
_entity_poly.entity_id
_entity_poly.type
_entity_poly.pdbx_seq_one_letter_code
_entity_poly.pdbx_strand_id
1 'polypeptide(L)'
;MSMIDVSNLTFGYEGSPELIFDHVGFQIDSGWKLGFTGRNGRGKTTFLRLLQGEYPYSGTISASVEFEYFPYEVANLSRTGLEVVREIAPEAEDWEIQRELGLLDLAERSLELPFSSLSNGERTKVLLAAMFLKENAFLLIDEPTNHLDLEGRRKLGSYLARKRGFLLVSHDRAFLDQCVDHILAINRTNIEIQRGNFSSWWENRRRQDAFELARQEKLQKDIGRLTESARRASGWSDRTEKSKFGVDKTGAKAADRGFVGHKAAKLMQRSKSIQRRREEAVEEKKQLLQNLERQEALAVTPLPCRTGARLAEFRDVAVCYNGRRVCREITFEVLAGERIALQGANGCGKSSLLKLLLGEEIPHSGTVETMSGLVVSYVSQNTDHLRGSLTEFVRTQGLDGSRFRTILRKLDVPREQFEK
;
A
#
# COMPACT_ATOMS: atom_id res chain seq x y z
N MET A 1 29.07 -5.44 -10.80
CA MET A 1 27.91 -5.00 -10.03
C MET A 1 27.91 -3.51 -10.09
N SER A 2 26.86 -2.93 -10.61
CA SER A 2 26.72 -1.49 -10.71
C SER A 2 25.75 -0.99 -9.65
N MET A 3 26.00 0.23 -9.18
CA MET A 3 25.15 0.87 -8.15
C MET A 3 24.22 1.85 -8.84
N ILE A 4 22.98 1.88 -8.37
CA ILE A 4 22.00 2.92 -8.64
C ILE A 4 22.01 3.81 -7.42
N ASP A 5 22.46 5.06 -7.59
CA ASP A 5 22.54 6.05 -6.50
C ASP A 5 21.48 7.12 -6.67
N VAL A 6 20.68 7.30 -5.62
CA VAL A 6 19.67 8.35 -5.53
C VAL A 6 20.11 9.31 -4.43
N SER A 7 20.37 10.57 -4.79
CA SER A 7 20.90 11.58 -3.88
C SER A 7 20.06 12.84 -3.88
N ASN A 8 19.57 13.26 -2.69
CA ASN A 8 18.76 14.47 -2.48
C ASN A 8 17.54 14.58 -3.40
N LEU A 9 16.90 13.47 -3.72
CA LEU A 9 15.73 13.45 -4.59
C LEU A 9 14.57 14.22 -3.92
N THR A 10 14.13 15.28 -4.59
CA THR A 10 12.97 16.08 -4.18
C THR A 10 12.01 16.21 -5.36
N PHE A 11 10.75 15.84 -5.13
CA PHE A 11 9.70 15.87 -6.14
C PHE A 11 8.33 16.15 -5.55
N GLY A 12 7.56 16.98 -6.24
CA GLY A 12 6.13 17.24 -6.01
C GLY A 12 5.44 17.54 -7.34
N TYR A 13 4.17 17.16 -7.48
CA TYR A 13 3.42 17.48 -8.69
C TYR A 13 3.14 18.98 -8.79
N GLU A 14 3.16 19.51 -10.01
CA GLU A 14 2.80 20.90 -10.28
C GLU A 14 1.39 21.22 -9.76
N GLY A 15 1.26 22.31 -9.00
CA GLY A 15 0.00 22.70 -8.37
C GLY A 15 -0.34 21.99 -7.04
N SER A 16 0.52 21.08 -6.56
CA SER A 16 0.38 20.50 -5.22
C SER A 16 1.36 21.17 -4.25
N PRO A 17 0.91 21.63 -3.07
CA PRO A 17 1.82 22.16 -2.05
C PRO A 17 2.60 21.07 -1.32
N GLU A 18 2.23 19.80 -1.48
CA GLU A 18 2.87 18.67 -0.80
C GLU A 18 3.94 18.04 -1.68
N LEU A 19 5.15 17.86 -1.10
CA LEU A 19 6.23 17.07 -1.69
C LEU A 19 5.95 15.58 -1.48
N ILE A 20 6.12 14.78 -2.53
CA ILE A 20 6.04 13.33 -2.45
C ILE A 20 7.37 12.77 -1.96
N PHE A 21 8.48 13.33 -2.46
CA PHE A 21 9.84 13.03 -2.01
C PHE A 21 10.50 14.32 -1.56
N ASP A 22 11.11 14.29 -0.37
CA ASP A 22 11.77 15.43 0.24
C ASP A 22 13.19 15.03 0.67
N HIS A 23 14.21 15.47 -0.11
CA HIS A 23 15.63 15.22 0.12
C HIS A 23 15.97 13.73 0.36
N VAL A 24 15.33 12.84 -0.38
CA VAL A 24 15.49 11.38 -0.23
C VAL A 24 16.81 10.93 -0.85
N GLY A 25 17.55 10.07 -0.14
CA GLY A 25 18.79 9.48 -0.64
C GLY A 25 18.94 8.03 -0.21
N PHE A 26 19.33 7.16 -1.16
CA PHE A 26 19.63 5.75 -0.92
C PHE A 26 20.38 5.15 -2.11
N GLN A 27 20.94 3.95 -1.90
CA GLN A 27 21.68 3.20 -2.90
C GLN A 27 21.11 1.80 -3.09
N ILE A 28 21.08 1.35 -4.34
CA ILE A 28 20.58 0.04 -4.76
C ILE A 28 21.67 -0.65 -5.61
N ASP A 29 21.93 -1.92 -5.36
CA ASP A 29 22.75 -2.73 -6.27
C ASP A 29 21.87 -3.19 -7.45
N SER A 30 22.34 -2.99 -8.68
CA SER A 30 21.60 -3.39 -9.89
C SER A 30 21.35 -4.89 -10.03
N GLY A 31 21.99 -5.72 -9.22
CA GLY A 31 21.76 -7.17 -9.17
C GLY A 31 20.70 -7.60 -8.16
N TRP A 32 20.16 -6.71 -7.34
CA TRP A 32 19.16 -7.07 -6.33
C TRP A 32 17.79 -7.33 -6.94
N LYS A 33 17.03 -8.15 -6.22
CA LYS A 33 15.61 -8.43 -6.47
C LYS A 33 14.80 -7.67 -5.42
N LEU A 34 14.40 -6.45 -5.76
CA LEU A 34 13.77 -5.52 -4.82
C LEU A 34 12.25 -5.65 -4.86
N GLY A 35 11.64 -5.89 -3.70
CA GLY A 35 10.21 -5.69 -3.52
C GLY A 35 9.93 -4.26 -3.07
N PHE A 36 9.13 -3.52 -3.83
CA PHE A 36 8.80 -2.15 -3.54
C PHE A 36 7.47 -2.05 -2.82
N THR A 37 7.50 -1.68 -1.55
CA THR A 37 6.32 -1.64 -0.69
C THR A 37 6.06 -0.24 -0.12
N GLY A 38 4.81 0.00 0.24
CA GLY A 38 4.36 1.27 0.80
C GLY A 38 2.86 1.42 0.58
N ARG A 39 2.20 2.31 1.33
CA ARG A 39 0.77 2.58 1.17
C ARG A 39 0.45 3.13 -0.21
N ASN A 40 -0.82 2.94 -0.64
CA ASN A 40 -1.31 3.56 -1.86
C ASN A 40 -1.26 5.09 -1.74
N GLY A 41 -0.91 5.74 -2.84
CA GLY A 41 -0.74 7.21 -2.86
C GLY A 41 0.58 7.72 -2.29
N ARG A 42 1.51 6.86 -1.82
CA ARG A 42 2.85 7.27 -1.32
C ARG A 42 3.89 7.47 -2.42
N GLY A 43 3.49 7.44 -3.68
CA GLY A 43 4.39 7.74 -4.78
C GLY A 43 5.17 6.55 -5.34
N LYS A 44 4.72 5.28 -5.14
CA LYS A 44 5.39 4.11 -5.74
C LYS A 44 5.52 4.25 -7.25
N THR A 45 4.41 4.37 -7.96
CA THR A 45 4.41 4.56 -9.43
C THR A 45 5.11 5.84 -9.84
N THR A 46 4.99 6.91 -9.06
CA THR A 46 5.71 8.17 -9.29
C THR A 46 7.23 7.95 -9.25
N PHE A 47 7.72 7.18 -8.27
CA PHE A 47 9.14 6.86 -8.16
C PHE A 47 9.63 6.05 -9.37
N LEU A 48 8.85 5.05 -9.84
CA LEU A 48 9.20 4.30 -11.04
C LEU A 48 9.33 5.21 -12.26
N ARG A 49 8.43 6.16 -12.43
CA ARG A 49 8.47 7.15 -13.54
C ARG A 49 9.60 8.15 -13.41
N LEU A 50 9.99 8.53 -12.19
CA LEU A 50 11.18 9.34 -11.95
C LEU A 50 12.47 8.62 -12.35
N LEU A 51 12.57 7.30 -12.10
CA LEU A 51 13.68 6.49 -12.58
C LEU A 51 13.75 6.45 -14.10
N GLN A 52 12.60 6.47 -14.80
CA GLN A 52 12.53 6.56 -16.27
C GLN A 52 12.83 7.96 -16.81
N GLY A 53 12.92 8.99 -15.94
CA GLY A 53 13.12 10.36 -16.37
C GLY A 53 11.88 11.04 -16.96
N GLU A 54 10.65 10.50 -16.72
CA GLU A 54 9.42 11.09 -17.24
C GLU A 54 9.05 12.43 -16.57
N TYR A 55 9.52 12.67 -15.37
CA TYR A 55 9.24 13.90 -14.61
C TYR A 55 10.51 14.64 -14.27
N PRO A 56 10.49 16.00 -14.32
CA PRO A 56 11.59 16.81 -13.79
C PRO A 56 11.64 16.72 -12.27
N TYR A 57 12.83 16.56 -11.70
CA TYR A 57 13.05 16.47 -10.26
C TYR A 57 14.30 17.25 -9.85
N SER A 58 14.43 17.55 -8.56
CA SER A 58 15.65 18.08 -7.97
C SER A 58 16.44 16.96 -7.31
N GLY A 59 17.77 17.04 -7.35
CA GLY A 59 18.68 16.00 -6.87
C GLY A 59 19.31 15.24 -8.02
N THR A 60 19.85 14.05 -7.74
CA THR A 60 20.57 13.25 -8.75
C THR A 60 20.17 11.78 -8.64
N ILE A 61 19.88 11.16 -9.78
CA ILE A 61 19.75 9.70 -9.94
C ILE A 61 20.86 9.28 -10.90
N SER A 62 21.80 8.48 -10.42
CA SER A 62 22.94 7.98 -11.19
C SER A 62 22.86 6.47 -11.30
N ALA A 63 22.86 5.96 -12.53
CA ALA A 63 22.84 4.53 -12.83
C ALA A 63 23.66 4.25 -14.07
N SER A 64 24.26 3.06 -14.12
CA SER A 64 24.94 2.53 -15.32
C SER A 64 24.08 1.52 -16.08
N VAL A 65 22.81 1.36 -15.69
CA VAL A 65 21.82 0.49 -16.30
C VAL A 65 20.70 1.31 -16.92
N GLU A 66 20.00 0.74 -17.89
CA GLU A 66 18.79 1.32 -18.45
C GLU A 66 17.56 0.86 -17.66
N PHE A 67 16.65 1.79 -17.36
CA PHE A 67 15.41 1.48 -16.65
C PHE A 67 14.32 1.15 -17.65
N GLU A 68 13.78 -0.07 -17.55
CA GLU A 68 12.68 -0.55 -18.38
C GLU A 68 11.44 -0.79 -17.54
N TYR A 69 10.33 -0.21 -17.97
CA TYR A 69 9.08 -0.27 -17.22
C TYR A 69 8.11 -1.34 -17.77
N PHE A 70 7.60 -2.16 -16.88
CA PHE A 70 6.50 -3.08 -17.16
C PHE A 70 5.23 -2.58 -16.43
N PRO A 71 4.06 -2.51 -17.08
CA PRO A 71 3.73 -3.08 -18.39
C PRO A 71 4.26 -2.27 -19.57
N TYR A 72 4.85 -2.96 -20.55
CA TYR A 72 5.29 -2.36 -21.81
C TYR A 72 4.07 -2.13 -22.71
N GLU A 73 3.97 -0.92 -23.27
CA GLU A 73 2.87 -0.56 -24.18
C GLU A 73 3.19 -1.01 -25.61
N VAL A 74 2.48 -2.02 -26.10
CA VAL A 74 2.59 -2.51 -27.46
C VAL A 74 1.75 -1.63 -28.38
N ALA A 75 2.40 -0.87 -29.25
CA ALA A 75 1.72 0.07 -30.15
C ALA A 75 0.79 -0.61 -31.17
N ASN A 76 1.16 -1.79 -31.66
CA ASN A 76 0.38 -2.53 -32.65
C ASN A 76 0.07 -3.96 -32.19
N LEU A 77 -1.13 -4.16 -31.69
CA LEU A 77 -1.62 -5.46 -31.21
C LEU A 77 -1.87 -6.52 -32.30
N SER A 78 -1.82 -6.13 -33.59
CA SER A 78 -1.97 -7.07 -34.71
C SER A 78 -0.68 -7.83 -35.04
N ARG A 79 0.46 -7.37 -34.50
CA ARG A 79 1.75 -8.08 -34.63
C ARG A 79 1.73 -9.41 -33.90
N THR A 80 2.54 -10.33 -34.35
CA THR A 80 2.73 -11.61 -33.69
C THR A 80 3.48 -11.46 -32.37
N GLY A 81 3.34 -12.41 -31.45
CA GLY A 81 4.10 -12.44 -30.21
C GLY A 81 5.62 -12.34 -30.44
N LEU A 82 6.12 -13.01 -31.47
CA LEU A 82 7.56 -12.98 -31.82
C LEU A 82 8.01 -11.59 -32.30
N GLU A 83 7.20 -10.92 -33.10
CA GLU A 83 7.52 -9.55 -33.56
C GLU A 83 7.57 -8.57 -32.41
N VAL A 84 6.71 -8.72 -31.39
CA VAL A 84 6.74 -7.91 -30.16
C VAL A 84 8.00 -8.22 -29.34
N VAL A 85 8.38 -9.49 -29.21
CA VAL A 85 9.64 -9.85 -28.49
C VAL A 85 10.86 -9.24 -29.18
N ARG A 86 10.93 -9.31 -30.53
CA ARG A 86 12.05 -8.72 -31.30
C ARG A 86 12.07 -7.20 -31.31
N GLU A 87 10.92 -6.55 -31.14
CA GLU A 87 10.86 -5.10 -30.94
C GLU A 87 11.52 -4.68 -29.61
N ILE A 88 11.23 -5.45 -28.54
CA ILE A 88 11.74 -5.16 -27.20
C ILE A 88 13.22 -5.57 -27.05
N ALA A 89 13.57 -6.75 -27.57
CA ALA A 89 14.91 -7.33 -27.48
C ALA A 89 15.41 -7.77 -28.87
N PRO A 90 15.86 -6.82 -29.70
CA PRO A 90 16.26 -7.11 -31.09
C PRO A 90 17.50 -8.00 -31.19
N GLU A 91 18.39 -7.95 -30.19
CA GLU A 91 19.63 -8.72 -30.15
C GLU A 91 19.45 -10.16 -29.67
N ALA A 92 18.25 -10.52 -29.15
CA ALA A 92 18.00 -11.83 -28.57
C ALA A 92 17.97 -12.93 -29.64
N GLU A 93 18.70 -14.00 -29.37
CA GLU A 93 18.71 -15.20 -30.21
C GLU A 93 17.45 -16.05 -30.04
N ASP A 94 17.01 -16.78 -31.07
CA ASP A 94 15.79 -17.57 -31.02
C ASP A 94 15.77 -18.61 -29.89
N TRP A 95 16.91 -19.24 -29.61
CA TRP A 95 17.02 -20.20 -28.51
C TRP A 95 16.87 -19.57 -27.13
N GLU A 96 17.26 -18.30 -26.97
CA GLU A 96 17.07 -17.53 -25.74
C GLU A 96 15.59 -17.24 -25.53
N ILE A 97 14.91 -16.80 -26.58
CA ILE A 97 13.47 -16.53 -26.56
C ILE A 97 12.72 -17.81 -26.17
N GLN A 98 13.02 -18.94 -26.82
CA GLN A 98 12.39 -20.23 -26.51
C GLN A 98 12.66 -20.68 -25.07
N ARG A 99 13.88 -20.49 -24.59
CA ARG A 99 14.26 -20.80 -23.20
C ARG A 99 13.44 -19.99 -22.20
N GLU A 100 13.30 -18.69 -22.40
CA GLU A 100 12.54 -17.81 -21.51
C GLU A 100 11.04 -18.18 -21.49
N LEU A 101 10.47 -18.44 -22.65
CA LEU A 101 9.08 -18.88 -22.75
C LEU A 101 8.84 -20.24 -22.10
N GLY A 102 9.76 -21.18 -22.29
CA GLY A 102 9.72 -22.47 -21.61
C GLY A 102 9.74 -22.35 -20.09
N LEU A 103 10.54 -21.43 -19.52
CA LEU A 103 10.57 -21.13 -18.09
C LEU A 103 9.23 -20.57 -17.57
N LEU A 104 8.45 -19.89 -18.42
CA LEU A 104 7.14 -19.34 -18.12
C LEU A 104 5.98 -20.27 -18.51
N ASP A 105 6.29 -21.46 -19.03
CA ASP A 105 5.31 -22.45 -19.51
C ASP A 105 4.35 -21.84 -20.56
N LEU A 106 4.94 -21.16 -21.52
CA LEU A 106 4.25 -20.65 -22.70
C LEU A 106 4.49 -21.58 -23.89
N ALA A 107 3.41 -21.91 -24.58
CA ALA A 107 3.51 -22.70 -25.82
C ALA A 107 4.16 -21.87 -26.93
N GLU A 108 5.04 -22.47 -27.74
CA GLU A 108 5.69 -21.80 -28.89
C GLU A 108 4.69 -21.16 -29.84
N ARG A 109 3.53 -21.81 -30.06
CA ARG A 109 2.45 -21.26 -30.87
C ARG A 109 1.96 -19.87 -30.42
N SER A 110 2.17 -19.50 -29.13
CA SER A 110 1.81 -18.17 -28.63
C SER A 110 2.63 -17.05 -29.27
N LEU A 111 3.80 -17.38 -29.81
CA LEU A 111 4.63 -16.43 -30.57
C LEU A 111 4.14 -16.19 -31.99
N GLU A 112 3.47 -17.17 -32.58
CA GLU A 112 2.97 -17.10 -33.95
C GLU A 112 1.61 -16.41 -34.05
N LEU A 113 0.88 -16.36 -32.92
CA LEU A 113 -0.43 -15.73 -32.86
C LEU A 113 -0.33 -14.20 -32.80
N PRO A 114 -1.33 -13.46 -33.35
CA PRO A 114 -1.44 -12.03 -33.11
C PRO A 114 -1.49 -11.74 -31.60
N PHE A 115 -0.75 -10.72 -31.16
CA PHE A 115 -0.67 -10.37 -29.74
C PHE A 115 -2.05 -10.04 -29.15
N SER A 116 -2.98 -9.52 -29.98
CA SER A 116 -4.38 -9.28 -29.61
C SER A 116 -5.15 -10.56 -29.23
N SER A 117 -4.77 -11.71 -29.77
CA SER A 117 -5.45 -12.99 -29.51
C SER A 117 -4.95 -13.71 -28.25
N LEU A 118 -3.81 -13.28 -27.71
CA LEU A 118 -3.27 -13.80 -26.45
C LEU A 118 -4.13 -13.35 -25.26
N SER A 119 -4.32 -14.24 -24.30
CA SER A 119 -4.90 -13.87 -23.01
C SER A 119 -4.02 -12.83 -22.28
N ASN A 120 -4.59 -12.03 -21.40
CA ASN A 120 -3.81 -11.05 -20.65
C ASN A 120 -2.67 -11.68 -19.84
N GLY A 121 -2.86 -12.90 -19.33
CA GLY A 121 -1.80 -13.65 -18.65
C GLY A 121 -0.66 -14.08 -19.59
N GLU A 122 -0.96 -14.52 -20.80
CA GLU A 122 0.05 -14.84 -21.82
C GLU A 122 0.79 -13.60 -22.28
N ARG A 123 0.08 -12.48 -22.50
CA ARG A 123 0.71 -11.18 -22.83
C ARG A 123 1.70 -10.75 -21.76
N THR A 124 1.30 -10.82 -20.48
CA THR A 124 2.18 -10.51 -19.33
C THR A 124 3.46 -11.34 -19.38
N LYS A 125 3.35 -12.63 -19.62
CA LYS A 125 4.49 -13.56 -19.67
C LYS A 125 5.40 -13.28 -20.87
N VAL A 126 4.84 -13.05 -22.07
CA VAL A 126 5.59 -12.72 -23.29
C VAL A 126 6.39 -11.43 -23.09
N LEU A 127 5.74 -10.38 -22.57
CA LEU A 127 6.40 -9.10 -22.33
C LEU A 127 7.53 -9.22 -21.30
N LEU A 128 7.30 -9.89 -20.17
CA LEU A 128 8.34 -10.09 -19.17
C LEU A 128 9.51 -10.92 -19.70
N ALA A 129 9.24 -11.98 -20.48
CA ALA A 129 10.29 -12.75 -21.13
C ALA A 129 11.15 -11.87 -22.04
N ALA A 130 10.50 -11.06 -22.90
CA ALA A 130 11.20 -10.14 -23.79
C ALA A 130 12.04 -9.10 -23.04
N MET A 131 11.49 -8.49 -22.00
CA MET A 131 12.20 -7.47 -21.22
C MET A 131 13.42 -8.03 -20.48
N PHE A 132 13.36 -9.29 -20.00
CA PHE A 132 14.52 -9.96 -19.37
C PHE A 132 15.58 -10.44 -20.35
N LEU A 133 15.31 -10.40 -21.66
CA LEU A 133 16.30 -10.64 -22.71
C LEU A 133 17.09 -9.37 -23.10
N LYS A 134 16.60 -8.18 -22.69
CA LYS A 134 17.27 -6.92 -22.96
C LYS A 134 18.54 -6.81 -22.12
N GLU A 135 19.67 -6.58 -22.77
CA GLU A 135 20.94 -6.40 -22.07
C GLU A 135 21.00 -5.09 -21.28
N ASN A 136 21.76 -5.09 -20.20
CA ASN A 136 22.00 -3.93 -19.33
C ASN A 136 20.72 -3.26 -18.79
N ALA A 137 19.59 -3.99 -18.74
CA ALA A 137 18.30 -3.49 -18.24
C ALA A 137 18.11 -3.76 -16.75
N PHE A 138 17.58 -2.76 -16.03
CA PHE A 138 17.02 -2.92 -14.69
C PHE A 138 15.51 -2.74 -14.78
N LEU A 139 14.77 -3.82 -14.52
CA LEU A 139 13.34 -3.84 -14.76
C LEU A 139 12.54 -3.20 -13.61
N LEU A 140 11.65 -2.29 -13.95
CA LEU A 140 10.67 -1.68 -13.06
C LEU A 140 9.31 -2.35 -13.32
N ILE A 141 8.97 -3.32 -12.48
CA ILE A 141 7.81 -4.20 -12.70
C ILE A 141 6.66 -3.74 -11.79
N ASP A 142 5.59 -3.19 -12.39
CA ASP A 142 4.42 -2.71 -11.64
C ASP A 142 3.23 -3.68 -11.80
N GLU A 143 2.83 -4.31 -10.69
CA GLU A 143 1.66 -5.20 -10.56
C GLU A 143 1.52 -6.29 -11.64
N PRO A 144 2.53 -7.15 -11.90
CA PRO A 144 2.47 -8.15 -12.96
C PRO A 144 1.47 -9.28 -12.68
N THR A 145 0.94 -9.35 -11.47
CA THR A 145 0.02 -10.40 -11.02
C THR A 145 -1.45 -10.11 -11.30
N ASN A 146 -1.81 -8.91 -11.76
CA ASN A 146 -3.20 -8.47 -11.89
C ASN A 146 -4.07 -9.33 -12.81
N HIS A 147 -3.48 -9.93 -13.84
CA HIS A 147 -4.18 -10.75 -14.83
C HIS A 147 -3.86 -12.24 -14.74
N LEU A 148 -3.14 -12.65 -13.69
CA LEU A 148 -2.73 -14.03 -13.51
C LEU A 148 -3.63 -14.76 -12.51
N ASP A 149 -3.94 -16.00 -12.79
CA ASP A 149 -4.52 -16.92 -11.84
C ASP A 149 -3.44 -17.42 -10.83
N LEU A 150 -3.86 -18.24 -9.88
CA LEU A 150 -2.96 -18.70 -8.82
C LEU A 150 -1.76 -19.50 -9.37
N GLU A 151 -1.99 -20.33 -10.39
CA GLU A 151 -0.92 -21.12 -11.03
C GLU A 151 0.03 -20.21 -11.82
N GLY A 152 -0.52 -19.29 -12.61
CA GLY A 152 0.26 -18.28 -13.32
C GLY A 152 1.13 -17.44 -12.40
N ARG A 153 0.61 -17.02 -11.23
CA ARG A 153 1.39 -16.30 -10.21
C ARG A 153 2.52 -17.13 -9.65
N ARG A 154 2.28 -18.40 -9.32
CA ARG A 154 3.34 -19.30 -8.82
C ARG A 154 4.45 -19.51 -9.85
N LYS A 155 4.10 -19.70 -11.12
CA LYS A 155 5.05 -19.86 -12.21
C LYS A 155 5.87 -18.59 -12.43
N LEU A 156 5.20 -17.43 -12.47
CA LEU A 156 5.89 -16.15 -12.59
C LEU A 156 6.80 -15.87 -11.39
N GLY A 157 6.38 -16.18 -10.16
CA GLY A 157 7.23 -16.06 -8.96
C GLY A 157 8.47 -16.93 -9.04
N SER A 158 8.33 -18.19 -9.47
CA SER A 158 9.46 -19.11 -9.68
C SER A 158 10.40 -18.64 -10.79
N TYR A 159 9.89 -17.99 -11.83
CA TYR A 159 10.66 -17.37 -12.88
C TYR A 159 11.46 -16.19 -12.38
N LEU A 160 10.81 -15.22 -11.72
CA LEU A 160 11.46 -14.04 -11.16
C LEU A 160 12.50 -14.39 -10.08
N ALA A 161 12.27 -15.44 -9.30
CA ALA A 161 13.25 -15.92 -8.31
C ALA A 161 14.61 -16.31 -8.94
N ARG A 162 14.62 -16.67 -10.23
CA ARG A 162 15.86 -17.01 -10.99
C ARG A 162 16.50 -15.81 -11.67
N LYS A 163 15.77 -14.68 -11.76
CA LYS A 163 16.24 -13.44 -12.39
C LYS A 163 16.94 -12.53 -11.39
N ARG A 164 17.57 -11.49 -11.89
CA ARG A 164 18.25 -10.45 -11.11
C ARG A 164 17.98 -9.09 -11.74
N GLY A 165 18.22 -8.02 -10.98
CA GLY A 165 18.14 -6.68 -11.50
C GLY A 165 16.72 -6.20 -11.77
N PHE A 166 15.86 -6.21 -10.74
CA PHE A 166 14.53 -5.67 -10.88
C PHE A 166 13.98 -5.04 -9.58
N LEU A 167 13.07 -4.12 -9.76
CA LEU A 167 12.24 -3.52 -8.72
C LEU A 167 10.78 -3.91 -8.98
N LEU A 168 10.17 -4.64 -8.05
CA LEU A 168 8.84 -5.22 -8.19
C LEU A 168 7.85 -4.56 -7.22
N VAL A 169 6.82 -3.95 -7.77
CA VAL A 169 5.64 -3.51 -7.03
C VAL A 169 4.58 -4.61 -7.12
N SER A 170 4.11 -5.09 -5.98
CA SER A 170 2.97 -6.01 -5.92
C SER A 170 2.25 -5.91 -4.58
N HIS A 171 0.93 -6.13 -4.62
CA HIS A 171 0.08 -6.28 -3.43
C HIS A 171 0.00 -7.73 -2.94
N ASP A 172 0.51 -8.69 -3.72
CA ASP A 172 0.54 -10.11 -3.37
C ASP A 172 1.78 -10.43 -2.53
N ARG A 173 1.58 -10.57 -1.21
CA ARG A 173 2.65 -10.82 -0.24
C ARG A 173 3.35 -12.17 -0.47
N ALA A 174 2.58 -13.21 -0.80
CA ALA A 174 3.12 -14.54 -1.06
C ALA A 174 3.98 -14.55 -2.34
N PHE A 175 3.59 -13.76 -3.33
CA PHE A 175 4.37 -13.57 -4.54
C PHE A 175 5.69 -12.84 -4.28
N LEU A 176 5.66 -11.73 -3.49
CA LEU A 176 6.88 -11.04 -3.07
C LEU A 176 7.83 -11.96 -2.29
N ASP A 177 7.28 -12.74 -1.34
CA ASP A 177 8.10 -13.67 -0.55
C ASP A 177 8.84 -14.72 -1.39
N GLN A 178 8.26 -15.09 -2.51
CA GLN A 178 8.84 -16.10 -3.41
C GLN A 178 10.00 -15.55 -4.25
N CYS A 179 9.97 -14.28 -4.65
CA CYS A 179 10.85 -13.79 -5.71
C CYS A 179 11.82 -12.66 -5.32
N VAL A 180 11.65 -11.99 -4.15
CA VAL A 180 12.51 -10.88 -3.75
C VAL A 180 13.48 -11.24 -2.64
N ASP A 181 14.63 -10.55 -2.61
CA ASP A 181 15.68 -10.72 -1.58
C ASP A 181 15.98 -9.43 -0.81
N HIS A 182 15.41 -8.30 -1.25
CA HIS A 182 15.46 -7.00 -0.57
C HIS A 182 14.11 -6.32 -0.65
N ILE A 183 13.77 -5.53 0.36
CA ILE A 183 12.57 -4.70 0.39
C ILE A 183 12.97 -3.23 0.42
N LEU A 184 12.46 -2.48 -0.53
CA LEU A 184 12.45 -1.02 -0.55
C LEU A 184 11.10 -0.55 -0.02
N ALA A 185 11.08 0.10 1.12
CA ALA A 185 9.84 0.57 1.75
C ALA A 185 9.75 2.09 1.76
N ILE A 186 8.69 2.64 1.17
CA ILE A 186 8.35 4.06 1.32
C ILE A 186 7.52 4.23 2.60
N ASN A 187 8.14 4.83 3.60
CA ASN A 187 7.48 5.28 4.82
C ASN A 187 6.95 6.72 4.64
N ARG A 188 6.40 7.28 5.71
CA ARG A 188 5.91 8.67 5.69
C ARG A 188 7.01 9.71 5.53
N THR A 189 8.17 9.49 6.13
CA THR A 189 9.26 10.47 6.23
C THR A 189 10.56 10.01 5.59
N ASN A 190 10.70 8.71 5.30
CA ASN A 190 11.94 8.15 4.77
C ASN A 190 11.67 6.96 3.85
N ILE A 191 12.69 6.61 3.08
CA ILE A 191 12.76 5.35 2.33
C ILE A 191 13.77 4.45 3.04
N GLU A 192 13.41 3.21 3.27
CA GLU A 192 14.24 2.21 3.92
C GLU A 192 14.47 1.02 3.00
N ILE A 193 15.71 0.52 3.00
CA ILE A 193 16.07 -0.72 2.32
C ILE A 193 16.43 -1.75 3.36
N GLN A 194 15.78 -2.90 3.30
CA GLN A 194 16.05 -4.01 4.18
C GLN A 194 16.31 -5.28 3.39
N ARG A 195 17.38 -6.00 3.74
CA ARG A 195 17.65 -7.33 3.21
C ARG A 195 16.64 -8.35 3.75
N GLY A 196 16.11 -9.17 2.89
CA GLY A 196 15.15 -10.22 3.21
C GLY A 196 13.90 -10.14 2.33
N ASN A 197 12.99 -11.08 2.55
CA ASN A 197 11.70 -11.13 1.85
C ASN A 197 10.64 -10.25 2.56
N PHE A 198 9.43 -10.17 1.98
CA PHE A 198 8.35 -9.35 2.53
C PHE A 198 7.95 -9.77 3.94
N SER A 199 7.84 -11.06 4.23
CA SER A 199 7.45 -11.57 5.55
C SER A 199 8.45 -11.19 6.63
N SER A 200 9.76 -11.29 6.35
CA SER A 200 10.81 -10.89 7.30
C SER A 200 10.81 -9.38 7.57
N TRP A 201 10.63 -8.57 6.52
CA TRP A 201 10.47 -7.12 6.65
C TRP A 201 9.22 -6.76 7.47
N TRP A 202 8.08 -7.42 7.16
CA TRP A 202 6.81 -7.16 7.84
C TRP A 202 6.86 -7.51 9.33
N GLU A 203 7.53 -8.60 9.69
CA GLU A 203 7.71 -8.98 11.09
C GLU A 203 8.59 -7.98 11.83
N ASN A 204 9.70 -7.55 11.23
CA ASN A 204 10.56 -6.52 11.79
C ASN A 204 9.80 -5.20 11.97
N ARG A 205 9.04 -4.79 10.98
CA ARG A 205 8.19 -3.60 11.05
C ARG A 205 7.17 -3.67 12.19
N ARG A 206 6.48 -4.80 12.33
CA ARG A 206 5.53 -5.00 13.43
C ARG A 206 6.19 -4.94 14.80
N ARG A 207 7.39 -5.50 14.94
CA ARG A 207 8.16 -5.42 16.20
C ARG A 207 8.57 -3.99 16.50
N GLN A 208 9.02 -3.24 15.50
CA GLN A 208 9.38 -1.84 15.64
C GLN A 208 8.16 -1.00 16.02
N ASP A 209 7.04 -1.14 15.32
CA ASP A 209 5.79 -0.42 15.62
C ASP A 209 5.30 -0.73 17.05
N ALA A 210 5.36 -1.99 17.49
CA ALA A 210 5.00 -2.38 18.85
C ALA A 210 5.93 -1.75 19.90
N PHE A 211 7.24 -1.69 19.63
CA PHE A 211 8.21 -1.03 20.50
C PHE A 211 7.97 0.48 20.59
N GLU A 212 7.74 1.15 19.45
CA GLU A 212 7.45 2.59 19.40
C GLU A 212 6.15 2.93 20.14
N LEU A 213 5.10 2.10 19.98
CA LEU A 213 3.85 2.26 20.73
C LEU A 213 4.06 2.13 22.24
N ALA A 214 4.77 1.10 22.69
CA ALA A 214 5.06 0.90 24.12
C ALA A 214 5.89 2.08 24.69
N ARG A 215 6.86 2.57 23.93
CA ARG A 215 7.67 3.74 24.30
C ARG A 215 6.82 5.01 24.36
N GLN A 216 5.88 5.19 23.41
CA GLN A 216 4.93 6.30 23.42
C GLN A 216 4.04 6.28 24.67
N GLU A 217 3.49 5.13 25.03
CA GLU A 217 2.67 5.02 26.25
C GLU A 217 3.46 5.36 27.52
N LYS A 218 4.71 4.91 27.58
CA LYS A 218 5.61 5.26 28.70
C LYS A 218 5.87 6.76 28.74
N LEU A 219 6.24 7.38 27.62
CA LEU A 219 6.46 8.82 27.53
C LEU A 219 5.20 9.62 27.88
N GLN A 220 4.03 9.16 27.48
CA GLN A 220 2.76 9.78 27.84
C GLN A 220 2.53 9.79 29.36
N LYS A 221 2.82 8.69 30.05
CA LYS A 221 2.74 8.58 31.52
C LYS A 221 3.77 9.49 32.18
N ASP A 222 5.01 9.56 31.68
CA ASP A 222 6.07 10.38 32.21
C ASP A 222 5.78 11.88 32.01
N ILE A 223 5.26 12.29 30.86
CA ILE A 223 4.78 13.65 30.58
C ILE A 223 3.69 14.05 31.60
N GLY A 224 2.72 13.16 31.85
CA GLY A 224 1.68 13.36 32.86
C GLY A 224 2.27 13.59 34.26
N ARG A 225 3.19 12.71 34.70
CA ARG A 225 3.88 12.82 36.01
C ARG A 225 4.71 14.12 36.14
N LEU A 226 5.45 14.44 35.07
CA LEU A 226 6.28 15.67 35.05
C LEU A 226 5.40 16.92 35.10
N THR A 227 4.28 16.93 34.37
CA THR A 227 3.31 18.03 34.37
C THR A 227 2.72 18.25 35.77
N GLU A 228 2.31 17.19 36.44
CA GLU A 228 1.78 17.28 37.81
C GLU A 228 2.85 17.72 38.82
N SER A 229 4.08 17.20 38.71
CA SER A 229 5.20 17.56 39.54
C SER A 229 5.62 19.03 39.36
N ALA A 230 5.63 19.52 38.10
CA ALA A 230 5.91 20.94 37.81
C ALA A 230 4.84 21.84 38.42
N ARG A 231 3.55 21.48 38.29
CA ARG A 231 2.43 22.23 38.89
C ARG A 231 2.52 22.28 40.41
N ARG A 232 2.87 21.16 41.06
CA ARG A 232 3.07 21.13 42.53
C ARG A 232 4.25 21.99 42.95
N ALA A 233 5.41 21.92 42.26
CA ALA A 233 6.61 22.69 42.57
C ALA A 233 6.37 24.18 42.37
N SER A 234 5.67 24.62 41.32
CA SER A 234 5.28 26.02 41.11
C SER A 234 4.35 26.51 42.23
N GLY A 235 3.30 25.74 42.56
CA GLY A 235 2.38 26.12 43.64
C GLY A 235 3.04 26.22 45.01
N TRP A 236 4.09 25.42 45.29
CA TRP A 236 4.88 25.53 46.51
C TRP A 236 5.80 26.76 46.48
N SER A 237 6.42 27.07 45.32
CA SER A 237 7.21 28.29 45.15
C SER A 237 6.38 29.54 45.43
N ASP A 238 5.19 29.62 44.83
CA ASP A 238 4.26 30.76 44.99
C ASP A 238 3.78 30.93 46.44
N ARG A 239 3.47 29.80 47.12
CA ARG A 239 3.12 29.84 48.55
C ARG A 239 4.27 30.27 49.44
N THR A 240 5.50 29.80 49.13
CA THR A 240 6.70 30.17 49.88
C THR A 240 7.01 31.65 49.66
N GLU A 241 6.80 32.16 48.43
CA GLU A 241 7.04 33.58 48.13
C GLU A 241 5.98 34.49 48.77
N LYS A 242 4.72 34.09 48.79
CA LYS A 242 3.66 34.79 49.52
C LYS A 242 3.92 34.83 51.04
N SER A 243 4.52 33.79 51.64
CA SER A 243 4.87 33.76 53.05
C SER A 243 5.97 34.77 53.44
N LYS A 244 6.72 35.30 52.46
CA LYS A 244 7.72 36.40 52.67
C LYS A 244 7.10 37.69 53.23
N PHE A 245 5.83 37.94 52.89
CA PHE A 245 5.12 39.18 53.28
C PHE A 245 3.98 38.92 54.28
N GLY A 246 3.81 37.66 54.73
CA GLY A 246 2.81 37.30 55.74
C GLY A 246 3.28 37.66 57.17
N VAL A 247 2.34 38.13 58.02
CA VAL A 247 2.52 38.25 59.44
C VAL A 247 2.08 36.93 60.07
N ASP A 248 2.89 36.35 60.96
CA ASP A 248 2.56 35.16 61.70
C ASP A 248 1.33 35.38 62.61
N LYS A 249 0.55 34.35 62.93
CA LYS A 249 -0.63 34.41 63.79
C LYS A 249 -0.31 34.98 65.22
N THR A 250 0.97 35.04 65.56
CA THR A 250 1.50 35.61 66.81
C THR A 250 1.96 37.05 66.67
N GLY A 251 1.81 37.71 65.49
CA GLY A 251 2.24 39.12 65.30
C GLY A 251 3.75 39.31 65.11
N ALA A 252 4.54 38.25 65.12
CA ALA A 252 5.98 38.31 64.89
C ALA A 252 6.29 38.43 63.39
N LYS A 253 7.24 39.33 63.02
CA LYS A 253 7.71 39.42 61.62
C LYS A 253 8.37 38.13 61.21
N ALA A 254 7.97 37.65 60.00
CA ALA A 254 8.49 36.43 59.42
C ALA A 254 10.00 36.32 59.46
N ALA A 255 10.51 35.19 59.92
CA ALA A 255 11.91 34.87 59.99
C ALA A 255 12.61 35.06 58.67
N ASP A 256 13.82 35.64 58.76
CA ASP A 256 14.82 35.76 57.67
C ASP A 256 14.34 35.74 56.24
N ARG A 257 14.01 36.91 55.68
CA ARG A 257 13.58 37.12 54.30
C ARG A 257 14.56 36.53 53.27
N GLY A 258 15.85 36.48 53.62
CA GLY A 258 16.92 35.90 52.80
C GLY A 258 16.75 34.37 52.62
N PHE A 259 16.51 33.70 53.75
CA PHE A 259 16.31 32.25 53.78
C PHE A 259 15.05 31.83 53.02
N VAL A 260 13.93 32.53 53.17
CA VAL A 260 12.68 32.26 52.43
C VAL A 260 12.85 32.51 50.93
N GLY A 261 13.56 33.57 50.54
CA GLY A 261 13.90 33.89 49.16
C GLY A 261 14.79 32.82 48.51
N HIS A 262 15.82 32.33 49.20
CA HIS A 262 16.68 31.26 48.72
C HIS A 262 15.89 29.95 48.54
N LYS A 263 14.99 29.62 49.48
CA LYS A 263 14.13 28.42 49.37
C LYS A 263 13.16 28.51 48.21
N ALA A 264 12.54 29.66 47.95
CA ALA A 264 11.68 29.90 46.80
C ALA A 264 12.46 29.81 45.49
N ALA A 265 13.65 30.41 45.39
CA ALA A 265 14.53 30.31 44.21
C ALA A 265 14.92 28.87 43.91
N LYS A 266 15.27 28.05 44.90
CA LYS A 266 15.60 26.62 44.75
C LYS A 266 14.40 25.81 44.25
N LEU A 267 13.20 26.09 44.75
CA LEU A 267 11.95 25.45 44.27
C LEU A 267 11.66 25.85 42.83
N MET A 268 11.85 27.12 42.45
CA MET A 268 11.68 27.59 41.08
C MET A 268 12.68 26.99 40.10
N GLN A 269 13.94 26.86 40.52
CA GLN A 269 14.99 26.18 39.74
C GLN A 269 14.61 24.70 39.50
N ARG A 270 14.07 24.02 40.54
CA ARG A 270 13.56 22.64 40.40
C ARG A 270 12.37 22.58 39.46
N SER A 271 11.44 23.52 39.52
CA SER A 271 10.30 23.60 38.61
C SER A 271 10.76 23.78 37.16
N LYS A 272 11.71 24.70 36.89
CA LYS A 272 12.29 24.89 35.54
C LYS A 272 12.99 23.62 35.01
N SER A 273 13.73 22.91 35.87
CA SER A 273 14.38 21.65 35.48
C SER A 273 13.35 20.56 35.10
N ILE A 274 12.25 20.44 35.85
CA ILE A 274 11.16 19.52 35.55
C ILE A 274 10.46 19.92 34.23
N GLN A 275 10.26 21.22 34.01
CA GLN A 275 9.64 21.72 32.79
C GLN A 275 10.49 21.43 31.56
N ARG A 276 11.81 21.63 31.61
CA ARG A 276 12.74 21.27 30.53
C ARG A 276 12.67 19.78 30.19
N ARG A 277 12.70 18.88 31.19
CA ARG A 277 12.56 17.44 30.98
C ARG A 277 11.22 17.07 30.33
N ARG A 278 10.14 17.79 30.67
CA ARG A 278 8.85 17.62 30.03
C ARG A 278 8.89 18.01 28.54
N GLU A 279 9.52 19.16 28.25
CA GLU A 279 9.67 19.63 26.85
C GLU A 279 10.50 18.65 26.03
N GLU A 280 11.61 18.13 26.56
CA GLU A 280 12.44 17.09 25.96
C GLU A 280 11.60 15.81 25.69
N ALA A 281 10.81 15.34 26.65
CA ALA A 281 9.97 14.17 26.51
C ALA A 281 8.81 14.38 25.49
N VAL A 282 8.27 15.59 25.38
CA VAL A 282 7.27 15.95 24.38
C VAL A 282 7.86 15.93 22.97
N GLU A 283 9.08 16.44 22.82
CA GLU A 283 9.79 16.45 21.54
C GLU A 283 10.15 15.02 21.11
N GLU A 284 10.68 14.21 22.00
CA GLU A 284 10.94 12.78 21.74
C GLU A 284 9.66 12.05 21.31
N LYS A 285 8.51 12.33 21.98
CA LYS A 285 7.23 11.76 21.60
C LYS A 285 6.80 12.16 20.18
N LYS A 286 7.03 13.40 19.77
CA LYS A 286 6.70 13.86 18.41
C LYS A 286 7.55 13.11 17.37
N GLN A 287 8.84 12.92 17.62
CA GLN A 287 9.75 12.22 16.71
C GLN A 287 9.37 10.74 16.53
N LEU A 288 9.00 10.04 17.62
CA LEU A 288 8.56 8.65 17.58
C LEU A 288 7.30 8.42 16.75
N LEU A 289 6.43 9.42 16.60
CA LEU A 289 5.16 9.30 15.89
C LEU A 289 5.24 9.54 14.38
N GLN A 290 6.40 9.94 13.86
CA GLN A 290 6.51 10.36 12.46
C GLN A 290 6.20 9.24 11.46
N ASN A 291 6.61 8.00 11.76
CA ASN A 291 6.41 6.85 10.89
C ASN A 291 5.28 5.89 11.34
N LEU A 292 4.66 6.17 12.48
CA LEU A 292 3.60 5.30 13.01
C LEU A 292 2.28 5.58 12.29
N GLU A 293 1.88 4.65 11.45
CA GLU A 293 0.63 4.73 10.72
C GLU A 293 -0.51 4.05 11.50
N ARG A 294 -1.45 4.85 11.99
CA ARG A 294 -2.66 4.31 12.61
C ARG A 294 -3.67 3.98 11.52
N GLN A 295 -3.96 2.70 11.34
CA GLN A 295 -5.10 2.28 10.53
C GLN A 295 -6.36 2.42 11.38
N GLU A 296 -7.24 3.34 11.01
CA GLU A 296 -8.60 3.34 11.56
C GLU A 296 -9.37 2.19 10.94
N ALA A 297 -9.85 1.26 11.77
CA ALA A 297 -10.65 0.16 11.27
C ALA A 297 -11.95 0.68 10.64
N LEU A 298 -12.19 0.31 9.38
CA LEU A 298 -13.46 0.58 8.73
C LEU A 298 -14.49 -0.41 9.26
N ALA A 299 -15.35 0.04 10.17
CA ALA A 299 -16.47 -0.75 10.61
C ALA A 299 -17.62 -0.63 9.58
N VAL A 300 -17.86 -1.69 8.83
CA VAL A 300 -19.04 -1.83 7.97
C VAL A 300 -20.11 -2.54 8.77
N THR A 301 -21.23 -1.85 9.02
CA THR A 301 -22.40 -2.47 9.67
C THR A 301 -23.20 -3.18 8.59
N PRO A 302 -23.30 -4.51 8.60
CA PRO A 302 -24.13 -5.23 7.64
C PRO A 302 -25.60 -4.86 7.83
N LEU A 303 -26.40 -4.94 6.78
CA LEU A 303 -27.84 -4.82 6.88
C LEU A 303 -28.37 -5.94 7.78
N PRO A 304 -29.38 -5.66 8.62
CA PRO A 304 -29.94 -6.68 9.50
C PRO A 304 -30.53 -7.82 8.66
N CYS A 305 -29.92 -8.99 8.78
CA CYS A 305 -30.40 -10.22 8.17
C CYS A 305 -30.45 -11.31 9.26
N ARG A 306 -31.43 -12.22 9.15
CA ARG A 306 -31.52 -13.36 10.07
C ARG A 306 -30.28 -14.25 9.88
N THR A 307 -29.55 -14.50 10.93
CA THR A 307 -28.36 -15.37 10.92
C THR A 307 -28.70 -16.73 10.33
N GLY A 308 -27.90 -17.21 9.37
CA GLY A 308 -28.13 -18.49 8.70
C GLY A 308 -29.23 -18.47 7.63
N ALA A 309 -29.82 -17.30 7.33
CA ALA A 309 -30.74 -17.19 6.19
C ALA A 309 -29.99 -17.44 4.88
N ARG A 310 -30.58 -18.25 3.99
CA ARG A 310 -30.05 -18.50 2.63
C ARG A 310 -30.29 -17.26 1.77
N LEU A 311 -29.21 -16.63 1.35
CA LEU A 311 -29.24 -15.42 0.52
C LEU A 311 -29.31 -15.75 -0.97
N ALA A 312 -28.59 -16.79 -1.39
CA ALA A 312 -28.62 -17.28 -2.76
C ALA A 312 -28.33 -18.78 -2.81
N GLU A 313 -28.81 -19.44 -3.86
CA GLU A 313 -28.57 -20.85 -4.12
C GLU A 313 -28.34 -21.07 -5.63
N PHE A 314 -27.29 -21.81 -5.93
CA PHE A 314 -26.95 -22.28 -7.27
C PHE A 314 -27.11 -23.80 -7.30
N ARG A 315 -27.92 -24.32 -8.21
CA ARG A 315 -28.13 -25.76 -8.40
C ARG A 315 -27.81 -26.16 -9.81
N ASP A 316 -26.81 -27.02 -9.96
CA ASP A 316 -26.36 -27.61 -11.23
C ASP A 316 -26.14 -26.57 -12.34
N VAL A 317 -25.61 -25.40 -11.96
CA VAL A 317 -25.43 -24.29 -12.86
C VAL A 317 -24.25 -24.55 -13.79
N ALA A 318 -24.52 -24.50 -15.10
CA ALA A 318 -23.46 -24.47 -16.12
C ALA A 318 -23.65 -23.27 -17.02
N VAL A 319 -22.57 -22.49 -17.21
CA VAL A 319 -22.56 -21.28 -18.05
C VAL A 319 -21.96 -21.59 -19.41
N CYS A 320 -22.62 -21.11 -20.47
CA CYS A 320 -22.20 -21.29 -21.84
C CYS A 320 -22.10 -19.95 -22.57
N TYR A 321 -21.00 -19.73 -23.30
CA TYR A 321 -20.84 -18.60 -24.23
C TYR A 321 -20.55 -19.16 -25.63
N ASN A 322 -21.32 -18.75 -26.62
CA ASN A 322 -21.13 -19.16 -28.04
C ASN A 322 -20.97 -20.69 -28.21
N GLY A 323 -21.77 -21.47 -27.49
CA GLY A 323 -21.70 -22.93 -27.54
C GLY A 323 -20.57 -23.59 -26.74
N ARG A 324 -19.65 -22.79 -26.15
CA ARG A 324 -18.57 -23.29 -25.31
C ARG A 324 -18.99 -23.23 -23.85
N ARG A 325 -18.94 -24.34 -23.15
CA ARG A 325 -19.16 -24.40 -21.70
C ARG A 325 -17.96 -23.84 -20.97
N VAL A 326 -18.21 -22.86 -20.09
CA VAL A 326 -17.20 -22.18 -19.29
C VAL A 326 -17.10 -22.77 -17.89
N CYS A 327 -18.23 -23.08 -17.27
CA CYS A 327 -18.27 -23.84 -16.00
C CYS A 327 -19.32 -24.94 -16.07
N ARG A 328 -19.19 -25.97 -15.22
CA ARG A 328 -20.05 -27.15 -15.23
C ARG A 328 -20.54 -27.47 -13.82
N GLU A 329 -21.84 -27.77 -13.69
CA GLU A 329 -22.47 -28.41 -12.53
C GLU A 329 -22.08 -27.78 -11.20
N ILE A 330 -22.16 -26.46 -11.14
CA ILE A 330 -21.82 -25.70 -9.93
C ILE A 330 -23.04 -25.68 -9.01
N THR A 331 -22.89 -26.29 -7.83
CA THR A 331 -23.92 -26.30 -6.80
C THR A 331 -23.31 -25.78 -5.50
N PHE A 332 -23.84 -24.69 -4.97
CA PHE A 332 -23.48 -24.12 -3.66
C PHE A 332 -24.58 -23.17 -3.20
N GLU A 333 -24.58 -22.87 -1.91
CA GLU A 333 -25.43 -21.86 -1.31
C GLU A 333 -24.61 -20.77 -0.62
N VAL A 334 -25.21 -19.60 -0.47
CA VAL A 334 -24.65 -18.44 0.22
C VAL A 334 -25.53 -18.13 1.44
N LEU A 335 -25.01 -18.29 2.63
CA LEU A 335 -25.70 -18.01 3.86
C LEU A 335 -25.36 -16.63 4.43
N ALA A 336 -26.27 -16.05 5.19
CA ALA A 336 -26.03 -14.77 5.84
C ALA A 336 -24.90 -14.86 6.87
N GLY A 337 -23.88 -13.99 6.73
CA GLY A 337 -22.69 -13.94 7.57
C GLY A 337 -21.50 -14.73 7.03
N GLU A 338 -21.65 -15.51 5.97
CA GLU A 338 -20.55 -16.23 5.35
C GLU A 338 -19.64 -15.33 4.49
N ARG A 339 -18.41 -15.78 4.31
CA ARG A 339 -17.42 -15.20 3.40
C ARG A 339 -16.98 -16.30 2.44
N ILE A 340 -17.38 -16.19 1.19
CA ILE A 340 -17.11 -17.19 0.16
C ILE A 340 -16.04 -16.66 -0.80
N ALA A 341 -15.01 -17.46 -1.06
CA ALA A 341 -13.99 -17.19 -2.06
C ALA A 341 -14.19 -18.09 -3.28
N LEU A 342 -14.37 -17.50 -4.47
CA LEU A 342 -14.41 -18.22 -5.73
C LEU A 342 -12.98 -18.37 -6.28
N GLN A 343 -12.48 -19.60 -6.34
CA GLN A 343 -11.15 -19.91 -6.88
C GLN A 343 -11.26 -20.71 -8.18
N GLY A 344 -10.30 -20.56 -9.07
CA GLY A 344 -10.21 -21.28 -10.32
C GLY A 344 -9.36 -20.57 -11.36
N ALA A 345 -9.02 -21.26 -12.45
CA ALA A 345 -8.24 -20.72 -13.56
C ALA A 345 -8.92 -19.51 -14.22
N ASN A 346 -8.14 -18.73 -14.96
CA ASN A 346 -8.70 -17.64 -15.75
C ASN A 346 -9.64 -18.20 -16.83
N GLY A 347 -10.79 -17.53 -17.04
CA GLY A 347 -11.80 -17.98 -17.98
C GLY A 347 -12.70 -19.13 -17.48
N CYS A 348 -12.55 -19.63 -16.25
CA CYS A 348 -13.40 -20.72 -15.73
C CYS A 348 -14.82 -20.28 -15.27
N GLY A 349 -15.21 -19.01 -15.50
CA GLY A 349 -16.58 -18.55 -15.24
C GLY A 349 -16.83 -17.87 -13.91
N LYS A 350 -15.81 -17.55 -13.08
CA LYS A 350 -15.98 -16.85 -11.81
C LYS A 350 -16.81 -15.56 -11.92
N SER A 351 -16.45 -14.70 -12.85
CA SER A 351 -17.17 -13.45 -13.10
C SER A 351 -18.58 -13.69 -13.62
N SER A 352 -18.80 -14.76 -14.39
CA SER A 352 -20.14 -15.13 -14.89
C SER A 352 -21.05 -15.55 -13.75
N LEU A 353 -20.56 -16.30 -12.77
CA LEU A 353 -21.32 -16.66 -11.56
C LEU A 353 -21.72 -15.42 -10.74
N LEU A 354 -20.78 -14.45 -10.59
CA LEU A 354 -21.10 -13.18 -9.91
C LEU A 354 -22.17 -12.39 -10.67
N LYS A 355 -22.09 -12.35 -11.98
CA LYS A 355 -23.09 -11.68 -12.84
C LYS A 355 -24.46 -12.34 -12.77
N LEU A 356 -24.53 -13.67 -12.72
CA LEU A 356 -25.79 -14.40 -12.47
C LEU A 356 -26.40 -14.02 -11.11
N LEU A 357 -25.57 -13.87 -10.08
CA LEU A 357 -26.01 -13.40 -8.75
C LEU A 357 -26.58 -11.97 -8.79
N LEU A 358 -26.08 -11.12 -9.71
CA LEU A 358 -26.59 -9.77 -9.95
C LEU A 358 -27.90 -9.78 -10.76
N GLY A 359 -28.32 -10.93 -11.26
CA GLY A 359 -29.51 -11.06 -12.09
C GLY A 359 -29.29 -10.69 -13.58
N GLU A 360 -28.00 -10.66 -14.04
CA GLU A 360 -27.71 -10.46 -15.46
C GLU A 360 -28.16 -11.69 -16.27
N GLU A 361 -28.78 -11.46 -17.43
CA GLU A 361 -29.20 -12.51 -18.34
C GLU A 361 -28.00 -13.13 -19.07
N ILE A 362 -27.44 -14.18 -18.50
CA ILE A 362 -26.35 -14.96 -19.09
C ILE A 362 -26.88 -16.34 -19.46
N PRO A 363 -26.59 -16.89 -20.68
CA PRO A 363 -27.01 -18.23 -21.05
C PRO A 363 -26.43 -19.27 -20.07
N HIS A 364 -27.30 -19.92 -19.33
CA HIS A 364 -26.94 -20.94 -18.35
C HIS A 364 -27.99 -22.08 -18.32
N SER A 365 -27.57 -23.22 -17.81
CA SER A 365 -28.48 -24.32 -17.39
C SER A 365 -28.44 -24.41 -15.86
N GLY A 366 -29.38 -25.14 -15.28
CA GLY A 366 -29.57 -25.19 -13.85
C GLY A 366 -30.42 -24.04 -13.32
N THR A 367 -30.44 -23.85 -12.00
CA THR A 367 -31.24 -22.81 -11.34
C THR A 367 -30.39 -21.93 -10.44
N VAL A 368 -30.67 -20.62 -10.48
CA VAL A 368 -30.10 -19.62 -9.56
C VAL A 368 -31.24 -18.95 -8.84
N GLU A 369 -31.32 -19.15 -7.55
CA GLU A 369 -32.34 -18.54 -6.71
C GLU A 369 -31.72 -17.54 -5.75
N THR A 370 -32.32 -16.37 -5.62
CA THR A 370 -31.91 -15.32 -4.68
C THR A 370 -33.04 -14.97 -3.74
N MET A 371 -32.71 -14.63 -2.50
CA MET A 371 -33.70 -14.20 -1.51
C MET A 371 -34.44 -12.96 -2.02
N SER A 372 -35.77 -12.94 -1.86
CA SER A 372 -36.60 -11.79 -2.23
C SER A 372 -36.13 -10.53 -1.47
N GLY A 373 -35.93 -9.44 -2.24
CA GLY A 373 -35.47 -8.16 -1.67
C GLY A 373 -33.98 -8.13 -1.30
N LEU A 374 -33.18 -9.12 -1.75
CA LEU A 374 -31.71 -9.10 -1.57
C LEU A 374 -31.11 -7.89 -2.30
N VAL A 375 -30.40 -7.05 -1.55
CA VAL A 375 -29.60 -5.95 -2.12
C VAL A 375 -28.17 -6.44 -2.31
N VAL A 376 -27.73 -6.54 -3.55
CA VAL A 376 -26.37 -6.96 -3.90
C VAL A 376 -25.55 -5.73 -4.27
N SER A 377 -24.44 -5.50 -3.56
CA SER A 377 -23.45 -4.49 -3.93
C SER A 377 -22.31 -5.13 -4.70
N TYR A 378 -22.00 -4.61 -5.86
CA TYR A 378 -20.94 -5.11 -6.73
C TYR A 378 -19.82 -4.09 -6.91
N VAL A 379 -18.58 -4.52 -6.69
CA VAL A 379 -17.38 -3.73 -6.96
C VAL A 379 -16.74 -4.29 -8.23
N SER A 380 -16.83 -3.53 -9.31
CA SER A 380 -16.25 -3.91 -10.62
C SER A 380 -14.72 -3.76 -10.61
N GLN A 381 -14.03 -4.66 -11.31
CA GLN A 381 -12.60 -4.50 -11.62
C GLN A 381 -12.35 -3.35 -12.62
N ASN A 382 -13.30 -3.15 -13.55
CA ASN A 382 -13.25 -2.05 -14.50
C ASN A 382 -13.94 -0.82 -13.90
N THR A 383 -13.20 0.27 -13.79
CA THR A 383 -13.64 1.57 -13.27
C THR A 383 -13.79 2.64 -14.35
N ASP A 384 -13.65 2.32 -15.64
CA ASP A 384 -13.71 3.27 -16.76
C ASP A 384 -15.04 4.04 -16.87
N HIS A 385 -16.09 3.45 -16.29
CA HIS A 385 -17.41 4.09 -16.18
C HIS A 385 -17.50 5.16 -15.09
N LEU A 386 -16.55 5.21 -14.16
CA LEU A 386 -16.49 6.22 -13.11
C LEU A 386 -15.74 7.45 -13.63
N ARG A 387 -16.47 8.53 -13.92
CA ARG A 387 -15.91 9.78 -14.41
C ARG A 387 -16.55 10.96 -13.67
N GLY A 388 -15.84 12.10 -13.61
CA GLY A 388 -16.29 13.29 -12.93
C GLY A 388 -15.78 13.44 -11.50
N SER A 389 -16.24 14.46 -10.78
CA SER A 389 -15.81 14.72 -9.41
C SER A 389 -16.48 13.78 -8.39
N LEU A 390 -15.78 13.50 -7.29
CA LEU A 390 -16.36 12.72 -6.18
C LEU A 390 -17.61 13.37 -5.60
N THR A 391 -17.68 14.69 -5.60
CA THR A 391 -18.85 15.45 -5.11
C THR A 391 -20.06 15.23 -6.00
N GLU A 392 -19.85 15.22 -7.32
CA GLU A 392 -20.92 14.96 -8.30
C GLU A 392 -21.40 13.52 -8.22
N PHE A 393 -20.48 12.57 -8.06
CA PHE A 393 -20.80 11.15 -7.85
C PHE A 393 -21.72 10.95 -6.63
N VAL A 394 -21.36 11.54 -5.48
CA VAL A 394 -22.16 11.46 -4.25
C VAL A 394 -23.56 12.00 -4.46
N ARG A 395 -23.69 13.14 -5.16
CA ARG A 395 -24.98 13.77 -5.44
C ARG A 395 -25.83 12.90 -6.39
N THR A 396 -25.22 12.36 -7.44
CA THR A 396 -25.92 11.52 -8.44
C THR A 396 -26.40 10.21 -7.84
N GLN A 397 -25.63 9.64 -6.92
CA GLN A 397 -25.98 8.40 -6.22
C GLN A 397 -26.87 8.61 -4.99
N GLY A 398 -27.22 9.86 -4.65
CA GLY A 398 -28.05 10.17 -3.49
C GLY A 398 -27.43 9.79 -2.15
N LEU A 399 -26.11 9.79 -2.05
CA LEU A 399 -25.37 9.37 -0.84
C LEU A 399 -25.23 10.54 0.15
N ASP A 400 -25.13 10.20 1.46
CA ASP A 400 -24.76 11.17 2.50
C ASP A 400 -23.27 11.57 2.33
N GLY A 401 -23.05 12.81 1.87
CA GLY A 401 -21.72 13.34 1.63
C GLY A 401 -20.83 13.42 2.88
N SER A 402 -21.39 13.57 4.07
CA SER A 402 -20.64 13.59 5.32
C SER A 402 -20.11 12.19 5.66
N ARG A 403 -20.98 11.20 5.55
CA ARG A 403 -20.64 9.79 5.76
C ARG A 403 -19.65 9.29 4.72
N PHE A 404 -19.84 9.67 3.46
CA PHE A 404 -18.92 9.32 2.37
C PHE A 404 -17.51 9.85 2.61
N ARG A 405 -17.37 11.15 2.94
CA ARG A 405 -16.05 11.75 3.27
C ARG A 405 -15.41 11.11 4.51
N THR A 406 -16.22 10.71 5.49
CA THR A 406 -15.71 9.98 6.67
C THR A 406 -15.14 8.62 6.29
N ILE A 407 -15.79 7.89 5.38
CA ILE A 407 -15.32 6.61 4.88
C ILE A 407 -14.02 6.80 4.08
N LEU A 408 -13.97 7.78 3.15
CA LEU A 408 -12.78 8.07 2.37
C LEU A 408 -11.59 8.43 3.25
N ARG A 409 -11.80 9.24 4.30
CA ARG A 409 -10.75 9.56 5.26
C ARG A 409 -10.24 8.33 6.01
N LYS A 410 -11.11 7.39 6.37
CA LYS A 410 -10.72 6.11 6.97
C LYS A 410 -9.97 5.18 6.01
N LEU A 411 -10.18 5.38 4.70
CA LEU A 411 -9.44 4.73 3.62
C LEU A 411 -8.15 5.50 3.24
N ASP A 412 -7.76 6.50 4.05
CA ASP A 412 -6.58 7.35 3.84
C ASP A 412 -6.56 8.15 2.53
N VAL A 413 -7.72 8.45 1.96
CA VAL A 413 -7.81 9.36 0.82
C VAL A 413 -7.56 10.80 1.32
N PRO A 414 -6.59 11.55 0.76
CA PRO A 414 -6.30 12.93 1.16
C PRO A 414 -7.50 13.85 0.90
N ARG A 415 -7.67 14.87 1.76
CA ARG A 415 -8.78 15.84 1.62
C ARG A 415 -8.78 16.57 0.28
N GLU A 416 -7.62 16.86 -0.25
CA GLU A 416 -7.43 17.55 -1.52
C GLU A 416 -8.00 16.76 -2.72
N GLN A 417 -8.08 15.44 -2.60
CA GLN A 417 -8.70 14.58 -3.61
C GLN A 417 -10.24 14.55 -3.51
N PHE A 418 -10.83 15.08 -2.42
CA PHE A 418 -12.28 15.14 -2.29
C PHE A 418 -12.91 16.29 -3.10
N GLU A 419 -12.10 17.27 -3.49
CA GLU A 419 -12.53 18.47 -4.21
C GLU A 419 -12.22 18.37 -5.72
N LYS A 420 -11.48 17.35 -6.12
CA LYS A 420 -11.26 17.00 -7.51
C LYS A 420 -12.31 16.00 -7.97
#